data_b220e1b2851403d3adef041d22cc426d
#
_entry.id   b220e1b2851403d3adef041d22cc426d
#
_cell.length_a   1.000
_cell.length_b   1.000
_cell.length_c   1.000
_cell.angle_alpha   90.00
_cell.angle_beta   90.00
_cell.angle_gamma   90.00
#
_symmetry.space_group_name_H-M   'P 1'
#
loop_
_entity.id
_entity.type
_entity.pdbx_description
1 polymer ?
#
loop_
_entity_poly.entity_id
_entity_poly.type
_entity_poly.pdbx_seq_one_letter_code
_entity_poly.pdbx_strand_id
1 'polypeptide(L)'
;MAVLEKVKKIIAEQALLMVDDVADAASLQDLGIDSLGVVEVIFAVEEEFDISVPFNANDPDASNFDVSSVQAISAAVQLLIEQQLG
;
A
#
# COMPACT_ATOMS: atom_id res chain seq x y z
N MET A 1 11.19 2.49 12.59
CA MET A 1 10.90 2.90 11.21
C MET A 1 9.39 3.05 11.04
N ALA A 2 8.96 4.17 10.50
CA ALA A 2 7.53 4.46 10.38
C ALA A 2 6.97 3.93 9.05
N VAL A 3 6.63 2.65 9.01
CA VAL A 3 6.08 2.01 7.81
C VAL A 3 4.80 2.72 7.37
N LEU A 4 3.91 3.01 8.30
CA LEU A 4 2.65 3.68 8.00
C LEU A 4 2.88 5.04 7.32
N GLU A 5 3.81 5.82 7.82
CA GLU A 5 4.11 7.14 7.24
C GLU A 5 4.66 7.01 5.83
N LYS A 6 5.52 6.03 5.58
CA LYS A 6 6.07 5.81 4.24
C LYS A 6 4.99 5.34 3.27
N VAL A 7 4.11 4.45 3.72
CA VAL A 7 2.98 3.98 2.91
C VAL A 7 2.05 5.16 2.58
N LYS A 8 1.75 6.00 3.56
CA LYS A 8 0.92 7.19 3.33
C LYS A 8 1.56 8.13 2.32
N LYS A 9 2.87 8.31 2.39
CA LYS A 9 3.58 9.17 1.44
C LYS A 9 3.48 8.63 0.02
N ILE A 10 3.67 7.33 -0.15
CA ILE A 10 3.55 6.67 -1.45
C ILE A 10 2.14 6.87 -2.01
N ILE A 11 1.13 6.63 -1.17
CA ILE A 11 -0.27 6.75 -1.57
C ILE A 11 -0.60 8.20 -1.91
N ALA A 12 -0.13 9.15 -1.10
CA ALA A 12 -0.37 10.58 -1.34
C ALA A 12 0.22 11.00 -2.69
N GLU A 13 1.41 10.56 -3.01
CA GLU A 13 2.03 10.86 -4.29
C GLU A 13 1.22 10.30 -5.46
N GLN A 14 0.73 9.08 -5.33
CA GLN A 14 -0.08 8.45 -6.37
C GLN A 14 -1.42 9.16 -6.56
N ALA A 15 -2.03 9.60 -5.47
CA ALA A 15 -3.34 10.27 -5.50
C ALA A 15 -3.23 11.77 -5.73
N LEU A 16 -2.02 12.32 -5.78
CA LEU A 16 -1.75 13.76 -5.90
C LEU A 16 -2.34 14.53 -4.72
N LEU A 17 -2.20 13.96 -3.53
CA LEU A 17 -2.65 14.53 -2.26
C LEU A 17 -1.46 14.81 -1.36
N MET A 18 -1.71 15.52 -0.26
CA MET A 18 -0.73 15.67 0.80
C MET A 18 -0.85 14.50 1.77
N VAL A 19 0.24 14.16 2.44
CA VAL A 19 0.24 13.06 3.42
C VAL A 19 -0.84 13.27 4.48
N ASP A 20 -1.06 14.51 4.90
CA ASP A 20 -2.07 14.84 5.91
C ASP A 20 -3.50 14.56 5.43
N ASP A 21 -3.71 14.45 4.12
CA ASP A 21 -5.02 14.15 3.53
C ASP A 21 -5.29 12.65 3.45
N VAL A 22 -4.30 11.83 3.77
CA VAL A 22 -4.42 10.37 3.70
C VAL A 22 -4.76 9.84 5.10
N ALA A 23 -6.03 9.50 5.29
CA ALA A 23 -6.49 8.96 6.58
C ALA A 23 -6.14 7.48 6.68
N ASP A 24 -5.82 7.01 7.89
CA ASP A 24 -5.45 5.61 8.13
C ASP A 24 -6.56 4.64 7.72
N ALA A 25 -7.81 5.03 7.94
CA ALA A 25 -8.97 4.19 7.65
C ALA A 25 -9.49 4.33 6.22
N ALA A 26 -8.91 5.24 5.42
CA ALA A 26 -9.35 5.44 4.05
C ALA A 26 -8.95 4.26 3.17
N SER A 27 -9.81 3.91 2.22
CA SER A 27 -9.45 2.95 1.18
C SER A 27 -8.76 3.69 0.04
N LEU A 28 -8.06 2.96 -0.84
CA LEU A 28 -7.47 3.57 -2.02
C LEU A 28 -8.55 4.14 -2.94
N GLN A 29 -9.69 3.48 -3.00
CA GLN A 29 -10.83 3.95 -3.78
C GLN A 29 -11.36 5.28 -3.25
N ASP A 30 -11.42 5.44 -1.93
CA ASP A 30 -11.84 6.70 -1.29
C ASP A 30 -10.91 7.85 -1.66
N LEU A 31 -9.66 7.55 -1.94
CA LEU A 31 -8.65 8.53 -2.31
C LEU A 31 -8.57 8.78 -3.82
N GLY A 32 -9.47 8.14 -4.58
CA GLY A 32 -9.52 8.30 -6.02
C GLY A 32 -8.50 7.47 -6.79
N ILE A 33 -7.94 6.47 -6.17
CA ILE A 33 -6.96 5.57 -6.81
C ILE A 33 -7.71 4.39 -7.41
N ASP A 34 -7.60 4.22 -8.73
CA ASP A 34 -8.24 3.11 -9.43
C ASP A 34 -7.37 1.84 -9.41
N SER A 35 -7.81 0.80 -10.11
CA SER A 35 -7.11 -0.48 -10.13
C SER A 35 -5.68 -0.37 -10.62
N LEU A 36 -5.44 0.45 -11.62
CA LEU A 36 -4.09 0.67 -12.16
C LEU A 36 -3.23 1.41 -11.14
N GLY A 37 -3.82 2.40 -10.47
CA GLY A 37 -3.13 3.13 -9.41
C GLY A 37 -2.74 2.24 -8.25
N VAL A 38 -3.60 1.26 -7.89
CA VAL A 38 -3.28 0.28 -6.86
C VAL A 38 -2.02 -0.50 -7.22
N VAL A 39 -1.92 -0.95 -8.48
CA VAL A 39 -0.72 -1.67 -8.95
C VAL A 39 0.53 -0.80 -8.83
N GLU A 40 0.41 0.47 -9.16
CA GLU A 40 1.53 1.41 -9.06
C GLU A 40 1.95 1.63 -7.60
N VAL A 41 0.99 1.71 -6.69
CA VAL A 41 1.27 1.80 -5.25
C VAL A 41 2.03 0.57 -4.79
N ILE A 42 1.59 -0.61 -5.21
CA ILE A 42 2.25 -1.87 -4.85
C ILE A 42 3.70 -1.88 -5.34
N PHE A 43 3.95 -1.49 -6.58
CA PHE A 43 5.32 -1.42 -7.11
C PHE A 43 6.18 -0.45 -6.32
N ALA A 44 5.64 0.72 -5.97
CA ALA A 44 6.37 1.70 -5.19
C ALA A 44 6.72 1.18 -3.79
N VAL A 45 5.80 0.45 -3.18
CA VAL A 45 6.01 -0.19 -1.88
C VAL A 45 7.14 -1.23 -1.98
N GLU A 46 7.11 -2.05 -3.03
CA GLU A 46 8.16 -3.06 -3.23
C GLU A 46 9.53 -2.42 -3.35
N GLU A 47 9.62 -1.32 -4.09
CA GLU A 47 10.89 -0.62 -4.25
C GLU A 47 11.35 0.06 -2.96
N GLU A 48 10.42 0.71 -2.25
CA GLU A 48 10.76 1.46 -1.05
C GLU A 48 11.25 0.55 0.07
N PHE A 49 10.64 -0.61 0.23
CA PHE A 49 10.96 -1.51 1.33
C PHE A 49 11.79 -2.73 0.91
N ASP A 50 12.10 -2.84 -0.37
CA ASP A 50 12.87 -3.96 -0.94
C ASP A 50 12.23 -5.30 -0.58
N ILE A 51 10.94 -5.43 -0.85
CA ILE A 51 10.15 -6.63 -0.59
C ILE A 51 9.37 -7.04 -1.84
N SER A 52 8.88 -8.27 -1.85
CA SER A 52 7.96 -8.76 -2.87
C SER A 52 6.56 -8.83 -2.29
N VAL A 53 5.59 -8.23 -2.98
CA VAL A 53 4.19 -8.20 -2.52
C VAL A 53 3.38 -9.20 -3.32
N PRO A 54 2.72 -10.18 -2.66
CA PRO A 54 1.92 -11.20 -3.35
C PRO A 54 0.55 -10.65 -3.74
N PHE A 55 0.53 -9.69 -4.65
CA PHE A 55 -0.71 -9.03 -5.09
C PHE A 55 -1.06 -9.48 -6.50
N ASN A 56 -2.31 -9.91 -6.71
CA ASN A 56 -2.82 -10.28 -8.02
C ASN A 56 -3.81 -9.21 -8.49
N ALA A 57 -3.39 -8.41 -9.47
CA ALA A 57 -4.19 -7.32 -10.00
C ALA A 57 -5.45 -7.80 -10.72
N ASN A 58 -5.43 -9.04 -11.24
CA ASN A 58 -6.59 -9.62 -11.95
C ASN A 58 -7.64 -10.14 -10.98
N ASP A 59 -7.23 -10.50 -9.77
CA ASP A 59 -8.13 -11.02 -8.76
C ASP A 59 -7.63 -10.58 -7.37
N PRO A 60 -7.91 -9.32 -7.00
CA PRO A 60 -7.45 -8.78 -5.72
C PRO A 60 -7.95 -9.57 -4.51
N ASP A 61 -9.12 -10.18 -4.62
CA ASP A 61 -9.70 -10.95 -3.52
C ASP A 61 -8.94 -12.26 -3.26
N ALA A 62 -8.25 -12.78 -4.27
CA ALA A 62 -7.43 -13.98 -4.12
C ALA A 62 -6.04 -13.68 -3.58
N SER A 63 -5.68 -12.40 -3.51
CA SER A 63 -4.39 -11.96 -3.02
C SER A 63 -4.34 -12.06 -1.49
N ASN A 64 -3.17 -12.38 -0.95
CA ASN A 64 -2.94 -12.38 0.49
C ASN A 64 -2.59 -10.99 1.03
N PHE A 65 -2.52 -10.01 0.15
CA PHE A 65 -2.17 -8.64 0.50
C PHE A 65 -3.44 -7.81 0.63
N ASP A 66 -3.75 -7.36 1.84
CA ASP A 66 -4.97 -6.61 2.13
C ASP A 66 -4.80 -5.15 1.72
N VAL A 67 -5.59 -4.71 0.74
CA VAL A 67 -5.58 -3.32 0.26
C VAL A 67 -6.88 -2.59 0.60
N SER A 68 -7.62 -3.07 1.59
CA SER A 68 -8.92 -2.51 1.95
C SER A 68 -8.83 -1.14 2.61
N SER A 69 -7.69 -0.80 3.22
CA SER A 69 -7.47 0.52 3.80
C SER A 69 -5.96 0.82 3.83
N VAL A 70 -5.63 2.08 4.05
CA VAL A 70 -4.23 2.51 4.21
C VAL A 70 -3.57 1.77 5.38
N GLN A 71 -4.28 1.66 6.49
CA GLN A 71 -3.79 0.96 7.67
C GLN A 71 -3.57 -0.54 7.38
N ALA A 72 -4.49 -1.17 6.66
CA ALA A 72 -4.36 -2.57 6.29
C ALA A 72 -3.15 -2.82 5.38
N ILE A 73 -2.93 -1.92 4.43
CA ILE A 73 -1.75 -1.98 3.55
C ILE A 73 -0.48 -1.90 4.39
N SER A 74 -0.41 -0.95 5.29
CA SER A 74 0.76 -0.74 6.12
C SER A 74 1.03 -1.95 7.04
N ALA A 75 -0.01 -2.55 7.60
CA ALA A 75 0.12 -3.75 8.42
C ALA A 75 0.64 -4.93 7.59
N ALA A 76 0.12 -5.10 6.37
CA ALA A 76 0.57 -6.15 5.48
C ALA A 76 2.03 -5.94 5.05
N VAL A 77 2.42 -4.71 4.77
CA VAL A 77 3.80 -4.36 4.43
C VAL A 77 4.74 -4.67 5.60
N GLN A 78 4.34 -4.31 6.80
CA GLN A 78 5.13 -4.57 8.00
C GLN A 78 5.37 -6.08 8.16
N LEU A 79 4.36 -6.88 7.96
CA LEU A 79 4.46 -8.33 8.06
C LEU A 79 5.41 -8.90 7.00
N LEU A 80 5.32 -8.41 5.77
CA LEU A 80 6.21 -8.85 4.68
C LEU A 80 7.66 -8.47 4.96
N ILE A 81 7.91 -7.29 5.51
CA ILE A 81 9.26 -6.87 5.89
C ILE A 81 9.82 -7.86 6.91
N GLU A 82 9.04 -8.20 7.93
CA GLU A 82 9.47 -9.13 8.97
C GLU A 82 9.76 -10.51 8.39
N GLN A 83 8.93 -10.99 7.47
CA GLN A 83 9.09 -12.30 6.86
C GLN A 83 10.29 -12.39 5.91
N GLN A 84 10.56 -11.32 5.16
CA GLN A 84 11.58 -11.35 4.11
C GLN A 84 12.95 -10.85 4.58
N LEU A 85 12.98 -9.97 5.58
CA LEU A 85 14.22 -9.42 6.10
C LEU A 85 14.62 -10.03 7.45
N GLY A 86 13.67 -10.62 8.10
CA GLY A 86 13.89 -11.26 9.39
C GLY A 86 14.26 -12.69 9.22
#